data_743b63f8027208ebc8a89f1eb51b7b9b
#
_entry.id   743b63f8027208ebc8a89f1eb51b7b9b
#
_cell.length_a   1.000
_cell.length_b   1.000
_cell.length_c   1.000
_cell.angle_alpha   90.00
_cell.angle_beta   90.00
_cell.angle_gamma   90.00
#
_symmetry.space_group_name_H-M   'P 1'
#
loop_
_entity.id
_entity.type
_entity.pdbx_description
1 polymer ?
#
loop_
_entity_poly.entity_id
_entity_poly.type
_entity_poly.pdbx_seq_one_letter_code
_entity_poly.pdbx_strand_id
1 'polypeptide(L)'
;MKTVYSVKEAQKSMAQLLRTAESGRMATVTRHDKTVAYLIGAEQLNAMVETMEILADPEAMQAIRKAREGKGTYFTLDEIPD
;
A
#
# COMPACT_ATOMS: atom_id res chain seq x y z
N MET A 1 5.52 14.65 -10.02
CA MET A 1 4.70 13.46 -10.24
C MET A 1 3.61 13.39 -9.19
N LYS A 2 2.40 13.08 -9.61
CA LYS A 2 1.27 13.00 -8.70
C LYS A 2 1.37 11.75 -7.83
N THR A 3 1.22 11.91 -6.53
CA THR A 3 1.24 10.77 -5.58
C THR A 3 0.00 10.73 -4.70
N VAL A 4 -0.84 11.75 -4.74
CA VAL A 4 -2.07 11.82 -3.94
C VAL A 4 -3.27 11.71 -4.87
N TYR A 5 -4.16 10.78 -4.58
CA TYR A 5 -5.34 10.49 -5.40
C TYR A 5 -6.56 10.37 -4.50
N SER A 6 -7.69 10.92 -4.93
CA SER A 6 -8.96 10.61 -4.29
C SER A 6 -9.36 9.17 -4.65
N VAL A 7 -10.31 8.60 -3.90
CA VAL A 7 -10.82 7.26 -4.22
C VAL A 7 -11.32 7.23 -5.67
N LYS A 8 -12.03 8.26 -6.09
CA LYS A 8 -12.58 8.34 -7.44
C LYS A 8 -11.48 8.38 -8.50
N GLU A 9 -10.43 9.17 -8.25
CA GLU A 9 -9.27 9.22 -9.14
C GLU A 9 -8.52 7.90 -9.16
N ALA A 10 -8.39 7.26 -8.01
CA ALA A 10 -7.72 5.98 -7.89
C ALA A 10 -8.43 4.92 -8.74
N GLN A 11 -9.74 4.89 -8.71
CA GLN A 11 -10.51 3.95 -9.52
C GLN A 11 -10.29 4.17 -11.02
N LYS A 12 -10.22 5.42 -11.45
CA LYS A 12 -10.02 5.74 -12.87
C LYS A 12 -8.58 5.56 -13.34
N SER A 13 -7.63 5.69 -12.44
CA SER A 13 -6.21 5.73 -12.78
C SER A 13 -5.40 4.66 -12.07
N MET A 14 -6.00 3.49 -11.83
CA MET A 14 -5.33 2.42 -11.08
C MET A 14 -3.99 2.02 -11.72
N ALA A 15 -3.93 1.95 -13.05
CA ALA A 15 -2.69 1.61 -13.72
C ALA A 15 -1.58 2.62 -13.41
N GLN A 16 -1.93 3.89 -13.30
CA GLN A 16 -0.97 4.93 -12.96
C GLN A 16 -0.52 4.84 -11.50
N LEU A 17 -1.45 4.51 -10.59
CA LEU A 17 -1.11 4.27 -9.19
C LEU A 17 -0.13 3.11 -9.07
N LEU A 18 -0.37 2.03 -9.79
CA LEU A 18 0.53 0.88 -9.77
C LEU A 18 1.91 1.23 -10.30
N ARG A 19 2.00 2.03 -11.35
CA ARG A 19 3.29 2.49 -11.86
C ARG A 19 4.03 3.36 -10.85
N THR A 20 3.29 4.23 -10.15
CA THR A 20 3.88 5.04 -9.09
C THR A 20 4.46 4.14 -7.99
N ALA A 21 3.70 3.15 -7.55
CA ALA A 21 4.14 2.21 -6.52
C ALA A 21 5.35 1.38 -6.99
N GLU A 22 5.31 0.91 -8.22
CA GLU A 22 6.41 0.13 -8.81
C GLU A 22 7.70 0.93 -8.90
N SER A 23 7.60 2.25 -9.06
CA SER A 23 8.78 3.11 -9.13
C SER A 23 9.42 3.39 -7.77
N GLY A 24 8.88 2.82 -6.69
CA GLY A 24 9.38 3.01 -5.33
C GLY A 24 8.75 4.16 -4.59
N ARG A 25 7.71 4.78 -5.15
CA ARG A 25 6.98 5.86 -4.50
C ARG A 25 5.67 5.36 -3.93
N MET A 26 5.34 5.83 -2.75
CA MET A 26 4.08 5.49 -2.11
C MET A 26 2.97 6.38 -2.65
N ALA A 27 1.88 5.78 -3.14
CA ALA A 27 0.71 6.52 -3.55
C ALA A 27 -0.24 6.64 -2.35
N THR A 28 -0.82 7.82 -2.18
CA THR A 28 -1.75 8.11 -1.09
C THR A 28 -3.16 8.19 -1.65
N VAL A 29 -4.10 7.49 -1.03
CA VAL A 29 -5.50 7.53 -1.42
C VAL A 29 -6.30 8.24 -0.34
N THR A 30 -7.12 9.23 -0.76
CA THR A 30 -7.91 10.04 0.17
C THR A 30 -9.39 9.89 -0.11
N ARG A 31 -10.19 10.07 0.94
CA ARG A 31 -11.64 10.17 0.83
C ARG A 31 -12.08 11.36 1.69
N HIS A 32 -12.82 12.29 1.08
CA HIS A 32 -13.26 13.52 1.77
C HIS A 32 -12.07 14.24 2.41
N ASP A 33 -10.98 14.37 1.65
CA ASP A 33 -9.74 15.04 2.06
C ASP A 33 -9.02 14.38 3.24
N LYS A 34 -9.40 13.15 3.58
CA LYS A 34 -8.72 12.36 4.61
C LYS A 34 -8.00 11.19 3.98
N THR A 35 -6.77 10.96 4.40
CA THR A 35 -6.02 9.80 3.94
C THR A 35 -6.66 8.53 4.51
N VAL A 36 -7.04 7.61 3.63
CA VAL A 36 -7.66 6.35 4.03
C VAL A 36 -6.80 5.14 3.66
N ALA A 37 -5.85 5.29 2.75
CA ALA A 37 -5.03 4.16 2.31
C ALA A 37 -3.74 4.63 1.66
N TYR A 38 -2.76 3.72 1.64
CA TYR A 38 -1.52 3.89 0.90
C TYR A 38 -1.35 2.70 -0.03
N LEU A 39 -0.80 2.96 -1.21
CA LEU A 39 -0.43 1.90 -2.15
C LEU A 39 1.10 1.87 -2.24
N ILE A 40 1.68 0.74 -1.91
CA ILE A 40 3.13 0.57 -1.83
C ILE A 40 3.51 -0.58 -2.75
N GLY A 41 4.60 -0.44 -3.49
CA GLY A 41 5.11 -1.51 -4.33
C GLY A 41 5.58 -2.71 -3.49
N ALA A 42 5.44 -3.90 -4.04
CA ALA A 42 5.80 -5.13 -3.32
C ALA A 42 7.26 -5.16 -2.90
N GLU A 43 8.16 -4.70 -3.77
CA GLU A 43 9.59 -4.66 -3.43
C GLU A 43 9.89 -3.66 -2.32
N GLN A 44 9.20 -2.53 -2.34
CA GLN A 44 9.37 -1.53 -1.30
C GLN A 44 8.87 -2.06 0.04
N LEU A 45 7.75 -2.76 0.06
CA LEU A 45 7.24 -3.38 1.27
C LEU A 45 8.24 -4.38 1.82
N ASN A 46 8.83 -5.22 0.97
CA ASN A 46 9.84 -6.18 1.39
C ASN A 46 11.05 -5.50 2.02
N ALA A 47 11.50 -4.40 1.42
CA ALA A 47 12.63 -3.64 1.98
C ALA A 47 12.29 -3.05 3.34
N MET A 48 11.07 -2.56 3.51
CA MET A 48 10.62 -2.04 4.81
C MET A 48 10.57 -3.14 5.86
N VAL A 49 10.10 -4.34 5.49
CA VAL A 49 10.06 -5.49 6.40
C VAL A 49 11.47 -5.86 6.86
N GLU A 50 12.42 -5.92 5.94
CA GLU A 50 13.80 -6.22 6.30
C GLU A 50 14.37 -5.20 7.28
N THR A 51 14.07 -3.92 7.06
CA THR A 51 14.49 -2.86 7.97
C THR A 51 13.84 -3.02 9.35
N MET A 52 12.57 -3.36 9.39
CA MET A 52 11.86 -3.58 10.65
C MET A 52 12.38 -4.78 11.42
N GLU A 53 12.78 -5.84 10.72
CA GLU A 53 13.39 -7.00 11.36
C GLU A 53 14.68 -6.63 12.08
N ILE A 54 15.45 -5.74 11.48
CA ILE A 54 16.69 -5.23 12.10
C ILE A 54 16.34 -4.40 13.34
N LEU A 55 15.26 -3.62 13.30
CA LEU A 55 14.84 -2.75 14.40
C LEU A 55 14.06 -3.48 15.49
N ALA A 56 13.61 -4.70 15.22
CA ALA A 56 12.96 -5.60 16.18
C ALA A 56 11.71 -5.04 16.86
N ASP A 57 10.70 -4.68 16.09
CA ASP A 57 9.38 -4.34 16.63
C ASP A 57 8.44 -5.56 16.40
N PRO A 58 8.17 -6.37 17.44
CA PRO A 58 7.40 -7.61 17.26
C PRO A 58 5.98 -7.41 16.76
N GLU A 59 5.31 -6.36 17.21
CA GLU A 59 3.92 -6.13 16.81
C GLU A 59 3.81 -5.72 15.34
N ALA A 60 4.64 -4.78 14.92
CA ALA A 60 4.68 -4.35 13.54
C ALA A 60 5.08 -5.51 12.63
N MET A 61 6.07 -6.29 13.06
CA MET A 61 6.51 -7.46 12.31
C MET A 61 5.40 -8.47 12.11
N GLN A 62 4.62 -8.72 13.15
CA GLN A 62 3.54 -9.68 13.06
C GLN A 62 2.45 -9.23 12.09
N ALA A 63 2.08 -7.96 12.13
CA ALA A 63 1.09 -7.40 11.22
C ALA A 63 1.55 -7.49 9.76
N ILE A 64 2.81 -7.15 9.50
CA ILE A 64 3.36 -7.18 8.15
C ILE A 64 3.49 -8.61 7.64
N ARG A 65 3.91 -9.55 8.48
CA ARG A 65 3.96 -10.97 8.09
C ARG A 65 2.61 -11.51 7.69
N LYS A 66 1.56 -11.16 8.44
CA LYS A 66 0.22 -11.57 8.09
C LYS A 66 -0.21 -11.06 6.72
N ALA A 67 0.10 -9.82 6.41
CA ALA A 67 -0.21 -9.24 5.11
C ALA A 67 0.54 -9.95 3.98
N ARG A 68 1.83 -10.24 4.18
CA ARG A 68 2.66 -10.92 3.18
C ARG A 68 2.22 -12.36 2.94
N GLU A 69 1.76 -13.03 3.98
CA GLU A 69 1.30 -14.42 3.89
C GLU A 69 -0.13 -14.53 3.38
N GLY A 70 -0.80 -13.41 3.15
CA GLY A 70 -2.18 -13.42 2.72
C GLY A 70 -3.18 -13.74 3.81
N LYS A 71 -2.75 -13.69 5.06
CA LYS A 71 -3.61 -13.97 6.21
C LYS A 71 -4.17 -12.73 6.87
N GLY A 72 -3.68 -11.56 6.48
CA GLY A 72 -4.20 -10.30 6.95
C GLY A 72 -5.39 -9.85 6.11
N THR A 73 -5.97 -8.72 6.49
CA THR A 73 -7.06 -8.14 5.72
C THR A 73 -6.47 -7.29 4.59
N TYR A 74 -6.57 -7.79 3.37
CA TYR A 74 -6.24 -7.01 2.20
C TYR A 74 -7.10 -7.50 1.03
N PHE A 75 -7.19 -6.67 0.01
CA PHE A 75 -8.03 -6.95 -1.14
C PHE A 75 -7.18 -7.05 -2.41
N THR A 76 -7.59 -7.93 -3.32
CA THR A 76 -7.07 -7.92 -4.68
C THR A 76 -7.68 -6.71 -5.40
N LEU A 77 -7.12 -6.37 -6.57
CA LEU A 77 -7.65 -5.25 -7.37
C LEU A 77 -9.12 -5.45 -7.73
N ASP A 78 -9.54 -6.70 -7.92
CA ASP A 78 -10.92 -7.01 -8.29
C ASP A 78 -11.89 -6.87 -7.13
N GLU A 79 -11.40 -6.86 -5.91
CA GLU A 79 -12.21 -6.83 -4.70
C GLU A 79 -12.29 -5.46 -4.06
N ILE A 80 -11.58 -4.47 -4.59
CA ILE A 80 -11.59 -3.13 -4.00
C ILE A 80 -12.97 -2.49 -4.19
N PRO A 81 -13.68 -2.15 -3.10
CA PRO A 81 -14.99 -1.54 -3.21
C PRO A 81 -14.91 -0.08 -3.69
N ASP A 82 -15.98 0.36 -4.25
CA ASP A 82 -16.10 1.75 -4.70
C ASP A 82 -16.03 2.76 -3.56
#